data_d31082ab06561b612d19724f493e53a0
#
_entry.id   d31082ab06561b612d19724f493e53a0
#
_cell.length_a   1.000
_cell.length_b   1.000
_cell.length_c   1.000
_cell.angle_alpha   90.00
_cell.angle_beta   90.00
_cell.angle_gamma   90.00
#
_symmetry.space_group_name_H-M   'P 1'
#
loop_
_entity.id
_entity.type
_entity.pdbx_description
1 polymer ?
#
loop_
_entity_poly.entity_id
_entity_poly.type
_entity_poly.pdbx_seq_one_letter_code
_entity_poly.pdbx_strand_id
1 'polypeptide(L)'
;LIDIRDSRTYIEHFLQIRTKSGRVQPFILNPAQIKLDDALRAQDAAGKPMRALVLKARQLGFSTYTEGLIFSRAATQEQHPAMILAHLDTSTAALFSMERLFYDRLPPPLRPMLKKSNDTELLFENPTRSQKEKDRNPGLQSSIVCNTAGAGHGIGRGTMLRSLHCSEFAFWRGNKADTLTGLLQAVPGDKGTLVVIESTANGFEEFEKLWEAAVKGENDFAAIFCGWQENAEYRKPVPPGTVWTEKELEMKARLGLDDEQLAWRRWCIQNNCHGDERMFRQEYPATPDEAFLTTGTGVFDNEIVMARKQAAPAPERIGRFAYDYDGERITRIRWVDDAFGWIKIYGQTGSRGDVSPDIDVDWRIPYVLGGDTAGEGSDFFTGQLLDNTTGAQKAVLRMQTDEIEYTRQMYCLGMTFNKALMGIECNFTTYPQRELERLDYPNFYWRERYDTNTNAMGRAFGFRTDGKTRPVIISGLKDAFHDHPESFIDRDTLGEMLTFIRNDAGRPEAVQGEHDDLVMALAIAHEIRKQQRVTPLEEAEEPRPRLKDQFRKNKNWRRI
;
A
#
# COMPACT_ATOMS: atom_id res chain seq x y z
N LEU A 1 -14.46 44.63 -13.95
CA LEU A 1 -13.60 44.61 -12.75
C LEU A 1 -13.07 43.20 -12.59
N ILE A 2 -11.75 43.03 -12.47
CA ILE A 2 -11.08 41.76 -12.22
C ILE A 2 -11.32 41.40 -10.76
N ASP A 3 -11.85 40.19 -10.51
CA ASP A 3 -12.00 39.67 -9.15
C ASP A 3 -10.67 39.08 -8.67
N ILE A 4 -9.96 39.87 -7.86
CA ILE A 4 -8.68 39.46 -7.28
C ILE A 4 -8.80 38.36 -6.19
N ARG A 5 -10.01 38.05 -5.73
CA ARG A 5 -10.27 36.98 -4.76
C ARG A 5 -10.46 35.63 -5.45
N ASP A 6 -10.77 35.62 -6.74
CA ASP A 6 -10.76 34.41 -7.55
C ASP A 6 -9.32 34.04 -7.89
N SER A 7 -8.83 32.96 -7.30
CA SER A 7 -7.44 32.54 -7.41
C SER A 7 -6.99 32.27 -8.85
N ARG A 8 -7.83 31.68 -9.71
CA ARG A 8 -7.50 31.45 -11.12
C ARG A 8 -7.33 32.78 -11.87
N THR A 9 -8.28 33.69 -11.69
CA THR A 9 -8.22 35.03 -12.27
C THR A 9 -6.97 35.75 -11.78
N TYR A 10 -6.65 35.66 -10.49
CA TYR A 10 -5.45 36.27 -9.91
C TYR A 10 -4.17 35.70 -10.53
N ILE A 11 -4.06 34.37 -10.63
CA ILE A 11 -2.91 33.67 -11.20
C ILE A 11 -2.68 34.13 -12.65
N GLU A 12 -3.70 34.00 -13.50
CA GLU A 12 -3.57 34.27 -14.94
C GLU A 12 -3.33 35.74 -15.29
N HIS A 13 -3.79 36.68 -14.45
CA HIS A 13 -3.62 38.09 -14.72
C HIS A 13 -2.38 38.71 -14.09
N PHE A 14 -1.93 38.19 -12.94
CA PHE A 14 -0.91 38.89 -12.15
C PHE A 14 0.36 38.08 -11.89
N LEU A 15 0.31 36.73 -11.97
CA LEU A 15 1.48 35.95 -11.70
C LEU A 15 2.32 35.69 -12.96
N GLN A 16 3.61 35.52 -12.74
CA GLN A 16 4.55 35.15 -13.79
C GLN A 16 5.38 33.95 -13.36
N ILE A 17 5.65 33.06 -14.30
CA ILE A 17 6.44 31.85 -14.09
C ILE A 17 7.74 31.89 -14.88
N ARG A 18 8.73 31.13 -14.39
CA ARG A 18 9.96 30.87 -15.14
C ARG A 18 9.78 29.58 -15.94
N THR A 19 9.96 29.68 -17.25
CA THR A 19 9.92 28.50 -18.16
C THR A 19 11.17 27.63 -18.02
N LYS A 20 11.14 26.44 -18.57
CA LYS A 20 12.31 25.53 -18.68
C LYS A 20 13.50 26.18 -19.40
N SER A 21 13.27 27.14 -20.29
CA SER A 21 14.32 27.93 -20.97
C SER A 21 14.84 29.10 -20.15
N GLY A 22 14.38 29.29 -18.91
CA GLY A 22 14.78 30.39 -18.02
C GLY A 22 14.07 31.73 -18.27
N ARG A 23 13.17 31.79 -19.25
CA ARG A 23 12.40 33.03 -19.53
C ARG A 23 11.26 33.18 -18.52
N VAL A 24 10.99 34.43 -18.17
CA VAL A 24 9.82 34.77 -17.34
C VAL A 24 8.67 35.19 -18.26
N GLN A 25 7.49 34.58 -18.02
CA GLN A 25 6.29 34.83 -18.81
C GLN A 25 5.04 34.84 -17.93
N PRO A 26 3.89 35.38 -18.40
CA PRO A 26 2.61 35.25 -17.70
C PRO A 26 2.27 33.81 -17.38
N PHE A 27 1.64 33.58 -16.23
CA PHE A 27 1.20 32.27 -15.82
C PHE A 27 -0.16 31.95 -16.41
N ILE A 28 -0.20 31.28 -17.54
CA ILE A 28 -1.43 30.75 -18.14
C ILE A 28 -1.52 29.26 -17.80
N LEU A 29 -2.67 28.84 -17.29
CA LEU A 29 -2.90 27.45 -16.88
C LEU A 29 -2.93 26.53 -18.10
N ASN A 30 -2.20 25.42 -17.98
CA ASN A 30 -2.27 24.33 -18.96
C ASN A 30 -3.46 23.36 -18.64
N PRO A 31 -3.84 22.45 -19.55
CA PRO A 31 -4.99 21.56 -19.35
C PRO A 31 -4.91 20.71 -18.06
N ALA A 32 -3.73 20.22 -17.67
CA ALA A 32 -3.55 19.45 -16.45
C ALA A 32 -3.81 20.31 -15.19
N GLN A 33 -3.34 21.52 -15.19
CA GLN A 33 -3.58 22.50 -14.10
C GLN A 33 -5.05 22.90 -14.02
N ILE A 34 -5.72 23.08 -15.16
CA ILE A 34 -7.17 23.34 -15.23
C ILE A 34 -7.96 22.17 -14.62
N LYS A 35 -7.58 20.94 -14.90
CA LYS A 35 -8.22 19.73 -14.34
C LYS A 35 -8.18 19.74 -12.80
N LEU A 36 -7.06 20.13 -12.20
CA LEU A 36 -6.93 20.29 -10.75
C LEU A 36 -7.76 21.48 -10.23
N ASP A 37 -7.69 22.62 -10.89
CA ASP A 37 -8.44 23.81 -10.53
C ASP A 37 -9.95 23.54 -10.52
N ASP A 38 -10.47 22.92 -11.57
CA ASP A 38 -11.89 22.60 -11.70
C ASP A 38 -12.37 21.64 -10.59
N ALA A 39 -11.55 20.65 -10.23
CA ALA A 39 -11.86 19.72 -9.14
C ALA A 39 -11.92 20.42 -7.77
N LEU A 40 -10.94 21.27 -7.47
CA LEU A 40 -10.91 22.04 -6.22
C LEU A 40 -12.07 23.05 -6.15
N ARG A 41 -12.39 23.72 -7.25
CA ARG A 41 -13.53 24.63 -7.35
C ARG A 41 -14.88 23.93 -7.15
N ALA A 42 -15.02 22.71 -7.67
CA ALA A 42 -16.24 21.91 -7.47
C ALA A 42 -16.45 21.59 -5.98
N GLN A 43 -15.38 21.26 -5.25
CA GLN A 43 -15.46 21.05 -3.80
C GLN A 43 -15.82 22.34 -3.05
N ASP A 44 -15.20 23.46 -3.35
CA ASP A 44 -15.50 24.75 -2.71
C ASP A 44 -16.92 25.22 -2.99
N ALA A 45 -17.41 25.06 -4.23
CA ALA A 45 -18.78 25.36 -4.61
C ALA A 45 -19.80 24.48 -3.87
N ALA A 46 -19.43 23.23 -3.58
CA ALA A 46 -20.22 22.30 -2.75
C ALA A 46 -20.15 22.60 -1.24
N GLY A 47 -19.41 23.64 -0.83
CA GLY A 47 -19.22 24.00 0.58
C GLY A 47 -18.29 23.09 1.35
N LYS A 48 -17.48 22.27 0.65
CA LYS A 48 -16.52 21.32 1.22
C LYS A 48 -15.12 21.96 1.32
N PRO A 49 -14.25 21.41 2.18
CA PRO A 49 -12.81 21.73 2.13
C PRO A 49 -12.23 21.25 0.79
N MET A 50 -11.25 21.97 0.28
CA MET A 50 -10.54 21.61 -0.96
C MET A 50 -9.46 20.59 -0.64
N ARG A 51 -9.58 19.38 -1.15
CA ARG A 51 -8.68 18.26 -0.92
C ARG A 51 -8.40 17.57 -2.25
N ALA A 52 -7.16 17.54 -2.70
CA ALA A 52 -6.76 16.86 -3.91
C ALA A 52 -5.57 15.95 -3.68
N LEU A 53 -5.66 14.76 -4.26
CA LEU A 53 -4.58 13.78 -4.36
C LEU A 53 -4.22 13.63 -5.84
N VAL A 54 -3.01 14.04 -6.21
CA VAL A 54 -2.58 14.13 -7.61
C VAL A 54 -1.52 13.08 -7.90
N LEU A 55 -1.88 12.06 -8.66
CA LEU A 55 -0.96 11.10 -9.26
C LEU A 55 -0.66 11.54 -10.69
N LYS A 56 0.60 11.73 -11.00
CA LYS A 56 0.99 12.42 -12.24
C LYS A 56 2.20 11.82 -12.92
N ALA A 57 2.30 12.00 -14.24
CA ALA A 57 3.57 11.94 -14.94
C ALA A 57 4.44 13.18 -14.61
N ARG A 58 5.74 13.09 -14.87
CA ARG A 58 6.68 14.20 -14.60
C ARG A 58 6.32 15.47 -15.37
N GLN A 59 6.69 16.62 -14.80
CA GLN A 59 6.72 17.94 -15.43
C GLN A 59 5.39 18.43 -16.02
N LEU A 60 4.26 18.09 -15.42
CA LEU A 60 2.93 18.59 -15.83
C LEU A 60 2.56 19.93 -15.20
N GLY A 61 3.41 20.49 -14.34
CA GLY A 61 3.25 21.83 -13.77
C GLY A 61 2.31 21.91 -12.56
N PHE A 62 1.95 20.80 -11.94
CA PHE A 62 1.06 20.78 -10.78
C PHE A 62 1.62 21.55 -9.58
N SER A 63 2.90 21.34 -9.24
CA SER A 63 3.56 22.08 -8.17
C SER A 63 3.50 23.57 -8.43
N THR A 64 3.81 24.02 -9.67
CA THR A 64 3.75 25.44 -10.05
C THR A 64 2.35 26.02 -9.87
N TYR A 65 1.29 25.28 -10.24
CA TYR A 65 -0.08 25.72 -10.05
C TYR A 65 -0.44 25.79 -8.56
N THR A 66 -0.09 24.77 -7.78
CA THR A 66 -0.38 24.71 -6.35
C THR A 66 0.30 25.86 -5.59
N GLU A 67 1.56 26.18 -5.94
CA GLU A 67 2.24 27.36 -5.40
C GLU A 67 1.51 28.66 -5.78
N GLY A 68 1.14 28.84 -7.04
CA GLY A 68 0.35 30.00 -7.47
C GLY A 68 -0.99 30.11 -6.74
N LEU A 69 -1.65 29.00 -6.48
CA LEU A 69 -2.90 28.94 -5.72
C LEU A 69 -2.68 29.35 -4.26
N ILE A 70 -1.65 28.82 -3.59
CA ILE A 70 -1.27 29.17 -2.22
C ILE A 70 -0.91 30.64 -2.13
N PHE A 71 -0.06 31.11 -3.05
CA PHE A 71 0.36 32.52 -3.08
C PHE A 71 -0.84 33.45 -3.25
N SER A 72 -1.73 33.18 -4.20
CA SER A 72 -2.90 34.04 -4.45
C SER A 72 -3.77 34.17 -3.19
N ARG A 73 -3.96 33.07 -2.44
CA ARG A 73 -4.73 33.05 -1.20
C ARG A 73 -4.03 33.79 -0.06
N ALA A 74 -2.75 33.52 0.15
CA ALA A 74 -1.96 34.20 1.20
C ALA A 74 -1.79 35.69 0.93
N ALA A 75 -1.73 36.11 -0.34
CA ALA A 75 -1.58 37.49 -0.74
C ALA A 75 -2.87 38.32 -0.77
N THR A 76 -4.05 37.66 -0.69
CA THR A 76 -5.37 38.32 -0.80
C THR A 76 -6.30 38.08 0.39
N GLN A 77 -5.99 37.12 1.25
CA GLN A 77 -6.83 36.76 2.41
C GLN A 77 -6.10 37.09 3.71
N GLU A 78 -6.85 37.55 4.70
CA GLU A 78 -6.34 37.77 6.05
C GLU A 78 -6.20 36.43 6.80
N GLN A 79 -5.20 36.38 7.68
CA GLN A 79 -4.96 35.21 8.57
C GLN A 79 -4.94 33.87 7.81
N HIS A 80 -4.16 33.84 6.72
CA HIS A 80 -4.02 32.66 5.88
C HIS A 80 -2.61 32.04 5.98
N PRO A 81 -2.30 31.31 7.05
CA PRO A 81 -1.04 30.57 7.17
C PRO A 81 -1.04 29.38 6.19
N ALA A 82 0.02 29.28 5.39
CA ALA A 82 0.23 28.21 4.43
C ALA A 82 1.58 27.53 4.66
N MET A 83 1.61 26.21 4.44
CA MET A 83 2.81 25.40 4.52
C MET A 83 3.00 24.58 3.26
N ILE A 84 4.24 24.53 2.80
CA ILE A 84 4.70 23.75 1.64
C ILE A 84 5.77 22.80 2.15
N LEU A 85 5.63 21.50 1.83
CA LEU A 85 6.63 20.49 2.17
C LEU A 85 7.11 19.78 0.91
N ALA A 86 8.42 19.66 0.78
CA ALA A 86 9.06 18.89 -0.30
C ALA A 86 9.95 17.77 0.27
N HIS A 87 10.30 16.82 -0.58
CA HIS A 87 11.09 15.64 -0.19
C HIS A 87 12.59 15.92 0.01
N LEU A 88 13.13 17.02 -0.55
CA LEU A 88 14.55 17.42 -0.49
C LEU A 88 14.68 18.92 -0.28
N ASP A 89 15.79 19.34 0.37
CA ASP A 89 16.11 20.77 0.59
C ASP A 89 16.22 21.54 -0.72
N THR A 90 16.79 20.92 -1.76
CA THR A 90 16.88 21.55 -3.10
C THR A 90 15.51 21.77 -3.72
N SER A 91 14.57 20.84 -3.51
CA SER A 91 13.18 20.97 -3.96
C SER A 91 12.45 22.06 -3.17
N THR A 92 12.64 22.10 -1.85
CA THR A 92 12.11 23.15 -0.97
C THR A 92 12.57 24.54 -1.43
N ALA A 93 13.86 24.71 -1.69
CA ALA A 93 14.41 25.97 -2.21
C ALA A 93 13.83 26.34 -3.59
N ALA A 94 13.62 25.35 -4.47
CA ALA A 94 13.02 25.57 -5.78
C ALA A 94 11.56 26.05 -5.68
N LEU A 95 10.73 25.41 -4.85
CA LEU A 95 9.34 25.82 -4.61
C LEU A 95 9.30 27.22 -3.98
N PHE A 96 10.10 27.49 -2.97
CA PHE A 96 10.15 28.80 -2.34
C PHE A 96 10.61 29.90 -3.31
N SER A 97 11.49 29.59 -4.27
CA SER A 97 11.90 30.52 -5.31
C SER A 97 10.75 30.93 -6.24
N MET A 98 9.73 30.08 -6.42
CA MET A 98 8.52 30.45 -7.16
C MET A 98 7.69 31.45 -6.38
N GLU A 99 7.48 31.23 -5.07
CA GLU A 99 6.77 32.13 -4.18
C GLU A 99 7.40 33.57 -4.17
N ARG A 100 8.75 33.62 -4.10
CA ARG A 100 9.47 34.89 -4.20
C ARG A 100 9.30 35.55 -5.56
N LEU A 101 9.37 34.79 -6.64
CA LEU A 101 9.15 35.31 -8.00
C LEU A 101 7.75 35.93 -8.13
N PHE A 102 6.72 35.25 -7.61
CA PHE A 102 5.35 35.74 -7.61
C PHE A 102 5.27 37.10 -6.89
N TYR A 103 5.82 37.21 -5.68
CA TYR A 103 5.84 38.44 -4.93
C TYR A 103 6.60 39.57 -5.65
N ASP A 104 7.82 39.30 -6.12
CA ASP A 104 8.70 40.30 -6.73
C ASP A 104 8.12 40.84 -8.05
N ARG A 105 7.33 40.06 -8.76
CA ARG A 105 6.72 40.41 -10.05
C ARG A 105 5.31 40.99 -9.96
N LEU A 106 4.69 40.96 -8.79
CA LEU A 106 3.40 41.61 -8.61
C LEU A 106 3.47 43.12 -8.91
N PRO A 107 2.41 43.69 -9.51
CA PRO A 107 2.23 45.12 -9.57
C PRO A 107 2.27 45.75 -8.16
N PRO A 108 2.94 46.89 -7.96
CA PRO A 108 3.07 47.49 -6.63
C PRO A 108 1.77 47.66 -5.83
N PRO A 109 0.63 48.04 -6.43
CA PRO A 109 -0.64 48.14 -5.69
C PRO A 109 -1.21 46.83 -5.14
N LEU A 110 -0.78 45.68 -5.69
CA LEU A 110 -1.24 44.34 -5.28
C LEU A 110 -0.27 43.64 -4.33
N ARG A 111 0.91 44.25 -4.06
CA ARG A 111 1.87 43.65 -3.13
C ARG A 111 1.40 43.83 -1.70
N PRO A 112 1.17 42.71 -0.96
CA PRO A 112 0.91 42.83 0.46
C PRO A 112 2.14 43.35 1.22
N MET A 113 1.91 43.94 2.39
CA MET A 113 2.99 44.37 3.27
C MET A 113 3.85 43.19 3.67
N LEU A 114 5.16 43.28 3.54
CA LEU A 114 6.10 42.20 3.81
C LEU A 114 6.96 42.55 5.02
N LYS A 115 6.78 41.78 6.11
CA LYS A 115 7.56 41.93 7.36
C LYS A 115 8.78 41.02 7.38
N LYS A 116 8.69 39.85 6.79
CA LYS A 116 9.77 38.88 6.75
C LYS A 116 9.84 38.22 5.37
N SER A 117 11.05 38.18 4.82
CA SER A 117 11.39 37.40 3.64
C SER A 117 12.79 36.85 3.87
N ASN A 118 12.87 35.57 4.16
CA ASN A 118 14.13 34.85 4.28
C ASN A 118 14.18 33.70 3.24
N ASP A 119 14.92 32.63 3.49
CA ASP A 119 15.09 31.53 2.54
C ASP A 119 13.95 30.52 2.55
N THR A 120 13.04 30.58 3.55
CA THR A 120 11.97 29.60 3.74
C THR A 120 10.62 30.21 4.10
N GLU A 121 10.53 31.54 4.32
CA GLU A 121 9.30 32.16 4.82
C GLU A 121 9.03 33.51 4.20
N LEU A 122 7.78 33.72 3.77
CA LEU A 122 7.19 35.04 3.49
C LEU A 122 6.14 35.33 4.56
N LEU A 123 6.23 36.48 5.24
CA LEU A 123 5.27 36.91 6.26
C LEU A 123 4.65 38.27 5.85
N PHE A 124 3.38 38.23 5.51
CA PHE A 124 2.61 39.39 5.04
C PHE A 124 1.95 40.13 6.18
N GLU A 125 2.79 40.86 6.95
CA GLU A 125 2.39 41.73 8.04
C GLU A 125 2.96 43.12 7.86
N ASN A 126 2.44 44.08 8.62
CA ASN A 126 3.00 45.42 8.67
C ASN A 126 4.42 45.40 9.27
N PRO A 127 5.45 45.81 8.52
CA PRO A 127 6.85 45.79 8.97
C PRO A 127 7.20 46.83 10.01
N THR A 128 6.28 47.79 10.31
CA THR A 128 6.54 48.88 11.28
C THR A 128 6.91 48.33 12.67
N ARG A 129 7.73 49.09 13.41
CA ARG A 129 8.00 48.79 14.84
C ARG A 129 6.99 49.42 15.79
N SER A 130 6.16 50.37 15.29
CA SER A 130 5.14 51.05 16.08
C SER A 130 3.94 50.17 16.35
N GLN A 131 3.68 49.83 17.62
CA GLN A 131 2.50 49.04 17.99
C GLN A 131 1.20 49.76 17.60
N LYS A 132 1.13 51.08 17.79
CA LYS A 132 -0.04 51.89 17.42
C LYS A 132 -0.36 51.84 15.92
N GLU A 133 0.66 51.76 15.07
CA GLU A 133 0.45 51.59 13.62
C GLU A 133 0.04 50.19 13.25
N LYS A 134 0.58 49.16 13.93
CA LYS A 134 0.15 47.77 13.76
C LYS A 134 -1.31 47.57 14.20
N ASP A 135 -1.71 48.17 15.29
CA ASP A 135 -3.10 48.08 15.79
C ASP A 135 -4.07 48.74 14.79
N ARG A 136 -3.62 49.77 14.06
CA ARG A 136 -4.43 50.42 13.04
C ARG A 136 -4.42 49.69 11.69
N ASN A 137 -3.30 49.11 11.33
CA ASN A 137 -3.15 48.34 10.09
C ASN A 137 -2.14 47.21 10.29
N PRO A 138 -2.60 46.02 10.67
CA PRO A 138 -1.73 44.86 10.95
C PRO A 138 -1.11 44.23 9.69
N GLY A 139 -1.60 44.58 8.50
CA GLY A 139 -1.37 43.82 7.28
C GLY A 139 -2.27 42.60 7.22
N LEU A 140 -1.99 41.66 6.33
CA LEU A 140 -2.81 40.46 6.15
C LEU A 140 -2.64 39.43 7.27
N GLN A 141 -1.55 39.47 8.02
CA GLN A 141 -1.20 38.45 9.02
C GLN A 141 -1.19 37.02 8.42
N SER A 142 -0.81 36.91 7.17
CA SER A 142 -0.74 35.65 6.39
C SER A 142 0.70 35.28 6.17
N SER A 143 0.98 33.99 6.02
CA SER A 143 2.35 33.51 5.83
C SER A 143 2.41 32.33 4.86
N ILE A 144 3.57 32.21 4.20
CA ILE A 144 3.94 31.01 3.42
C ILE A 144 5.25 30.50 3.97
N VAL A 145 5.27 29.26 4.42
CA VAL A 145 6.46 28.58 4.98
C VAL A 145 6.76 27.34 4.15
N CYS A 146 8.00 27.23 3.66
CA CYS A 146 8.49 26.05 2.96
C CYS A 146 9.43 25.26 3.85
N ASN A 147 9.19 23.95 4.00
CA ASN A 147 10.00 23.03 4.79
C ASN A 147 10.31 21.75 4.02
N THR A 148 11.33 21.02 4.50
CA THR A 148 11.67 19.70 3.98
C THR A 148 11.07 18.62 4.87
N ALA A 149 10.38 17.65 4.29
CA ALA A 149 9.82 16.50 5.01
C ALA A 149 10.96 15.68 5.65
N GLY A 150 10.78 15.26 6.91
CA GLY A 150 11.79 14.49 7.64
C GLY A 150 12.90 15.30 8.32
N ALA A 151 12.91 16.63 8.19
CA ALA A 151 13.94 17.48 8.80
C ALA A 151 13.81 17.64 10.34
N GLY A 152 12.81 17.03 10.99
CA GLY A 152 12.65 17.05 12.45
C GLY A 152 11.30 16.50 12.90
N HIS A 153 11.24 16.01 14.14
CA HIS A 153 9.98 15.61 14.77
C HIS A 153 9.11 16.85 15.07
N GLY A 154 7.86 16.84 14.60
CA GLY A 154 6.88 17.85 14.98
C GLY A 154 6.58 18.95 13.96
N ILE A 155 6.97 18.80 12.68
CA ILE A 155 6.55 19.72 11.62
C ILE A 155 5.02 19.76 11.57
N GLY A 156 4.44 20.99 11.65
CA GLY A 156 2.99 21.22 11.65
C GLY A 156 2.30 21.05 13.01
N ARG A 157 2.93 20.47 14.02
CA ARG A 157 2.32 20.33 15.37
C ARG A 157 2.26 21.71 16.07
N GLY A 158 1.07 22.10 16.52
CA GLY A 158 0.83 23.37 17.21
C GLY A 158 0.67 24.58 16.30
N THR A 159 0.60 24.40 14.99
CA THR A 159 0.34 25.47 14.01
C THR A 159 -1.01 25.21 13.34
N MET A 160 -1.90 26.20 13.28
CA MET A 160 -3.12 26.10 12.47
C MET A 160 -2.78 26.54 11.05
N LEU A 161 -3.15 25.75 10.07
CA LEU A 161 -2.91 26.00 8.64
C LEU A 161 -4.23 26.19 7.90
N ARG A 162 -4.21 27.04 6.87
CA ARG A 162 -5.32 27.20 5.92
C ARG A 162 -5.02 26.57 4.58
N SER A 163 -3.76 26.48 4.21
CA SER A 163 -3.32 25.78 3.01
C SER A 163 -2.10 24.89 3.29
N LEU A 164 -2.10 23.70 2.74
CA LEU A 164 -1.02 22.73 2.83
C LEU A 164 -0.73 22.15 1.45
N HIS A 165 0.54 22.15 1.05
CA HIS A 165 1.04 21.46 -0.13
C HIS A 165 2.08 20.40 0.28
N CYS A 166 1.84 19.15 -0.07
CA CYS A 166 2.77 18.03 0.10
C CYS A 166 3.30 17.63 -1.29
N SER A 167 4.47 18.15 -1.64
CA SER A 167 5.09 17.89 -2.95
C SER A 167 5.95 16.64 -2.91
N GLU A 168 5.82 15.80 -3.95
CA GLU A 168 6.52 14.52 -4.14
C GLU A 168 6.41 13.61 -2.90
N PHE A 169 5.18 13.45 -2.39
CA PHE A 169 4.88 12.76 -1.14
C PHE A 169 5.40 11.31 -1.13
N ALA A 170 5.31 10.59 -2.24
CA ALA A 170 5.79 9.21 -2.35
C ALA A 170 7.30 9.07 -2.08
N PHE A 171 8.08 10.16 -2.20
CA PHE A 171 9.53 10.17 -1.97
C PHE A 171 9.94 10.72 -0.59
N TRP A 172 8.98 11.01 0.29
CA TRP A 172 9.30 11.45 1.64
C TRP A 172 10.00 10.34 2.42
N ARG A 173 10.93 10.72 3.29
CA ARG A 173 11.69 9.79 4.13
C ARG A 173 11.03 9.61 5.49
N GLY A 174 11.28 8.46 6.13
CA GLY A 174 10.75 8.15 7.46
C GLY A 174 9.29 7.70 7.44
N ASN A 175 8.60 7.79 8.57
CA ASN A 175 7.19 7.42 8.68
C ASN A 175 6.29 8.49 8.04
N LYS A 176 5.93 8.26 6.78
CA LYS A 176 5.11 9.18 5.96
C LYS A 176 3.70 9.32 6.54
N ALA A 177 3.10 8.23 7.02
CA ALA A 177 1.75 8.18 7.56
C ALA A 177 1.63 9.07 8.82
N ASP A 178 2.56 8.94 9.77
CA ASP A 178 2.57 9.75 10.98
C ASP A 178 2.79 11.23 10.69
N THR A 179 3.70 11.53 9.75
CA THR A 179 3.98 12.91 9.33
C THR A 179 2.74 13.53 8.71
N LEU A 180 2.10 12.82 7.76
CA LEU A 180 0.89 13.30 7.10
C LEU A 180 -0.27 13.47 8.08
N THR A 181 -0.47 12.52 8.99
CA THR A 181 -1.50 12.59 10.04
C THR A 181 -1.35 13.86 10.88
N GLY A 182 -0.12 14.17 11.31
CA GLY A 182 0.16 15.39 12.09
C GLY A 182 -0.13 16.67 11.29
N LEU A 183 0.18 16.69 10.00
CA LEU A 183 -0.06 17.82 9.12
C LEU A 183 -1.55 18.02 8.81
N LEU A 184 -2.28 16.94 8.54
CA LEU A 184 -3.72 17.00 8.27
C LEU A 184 -4.51 17.50 9.48
N GLN A 185 -4.09 17.14 10.71
CA GLN A 185 -4.70 17.67 11.93
C GLN A 185 -4.47 19.19 12.10
N ALA A 186 -3.43 19.75 11.50
CA ALA A 186 -3.16 21.18 11.52
C ALA A 186 -4.06 21.99 10.57
N VAL A 187 -4.73 21.32 9.60
CA VAL A 187 -5.63 21.96 8.62
C VAL A 187 -7.08 21.63 8.97
N PRO A 188 -7.90 22.60 9.39
CA PRO A 188 -9.32 22.36 9.70
C PRO A 188 -10.09 21.79 8.51
N GLY A 189 -11.15 21.00 8.80
CA GLY A 189 -12.09 20.46 7.81
C GLY A 189 -13.10 21.45 7.27
N ASP A 190 -12.85 22.76 7.42
CA ASP A 190 -13.80 23.82 7.06
C ASP A 190 -13.67 24.23 5.60
N LYS A 191 -14.76 24.77 5.05
CA LYS A 191 -14.75 25.46 3.77
C LYS A 191 -13.64 26.51 3.72
N GLY A 192 -12.99 26.64 2.56
CA GLY A 192 -11.92 27.61 2.36
C GLY A 192 -10.56 27.14 2.83
N THR A 193 -10.40 25.91 3.33
CA THR A 193 -9.09 25.28 3.56
C THR A 193 -8.66 24.46 2.34
N LEU A 194 -7.35 24.32 2.15
CA LEU A 194 -6.76 23.65 0.99
C LEU A 194 -5.72 22.61 1.44
N VAL A 195 -5.79 21.40 0.91
CA VAL A 195 -4.70 20.42 0.95
C VAL A 195 -4.52 19.83 -0.43
N VAL A 196 -3.30 19.93 -0.96
CA VAL A 196 -2.89 19.27 -2.18
C VAL A 196 -1.72 18.34 -1.86
N ILE A 197 -1.88 17.06 -2.14
CA ILE A 197 -0.82 16.06 -2.05
C ILE A 197 -0.53 15.61 -3.47
N GLU A 198 0.70 15.78 -3.93
CA GLU A 198 1.07 15.39 -5.28
C GLU A 198 2.33 14.54 -5.32
N SER A 199 2.37 13.57 -6.24
CA SER A 199 3.56 12.77 -6.51
C SER A 199 3.50 12.10 -7.87
N THR A 200 4.68 11.74 -8.42
CA THR A 200 4.80 10.53 -9.23
C THR A 200 4.76 9.33 -8.29
N ALA A 201 4.38 8.15 -8.79
CA ALA A 201 4.36 6.95 -7.96
C ALA A 201 5.78 6.50 -7.58
N ASN A 202 5.92 5.93 -6.40
CA ASN A 202 7.16 5.31 -5.91
C ASN A 202 6.83 3.98 -5.21
N GLY A 203 6.30 3.00 -5.98
CA GLY A 203 5.89 1.71 -5.44
C GLY A 203 4.52 1.70 -4.78
N PHE A 204 4.25 0.57 -4.14
CA PHE A 204 3.02 0.30 -3.42
C PHE A 204 3.18 0.71 -1.95
N GLU A 205 3.14 2.01 -1.71
CA GLU A 205 3.34 2.60 -0.40
C GLU A 205 2.10 3.39 0.07
N GLU A 206 2.27 4.19 1.10
CA GLU A 206 1.22 5.02 1.70
C GLU A 206 0.48 5.90 0.67
N PHE A 207 1.17 6.36 -0.38
CA PHE A 207 0.54 7.16 -1.43
C PHE A 207 -0.47 6.35 -2.25
N GLU A 208 -0.19 5.08 -2.53
CA GLU A 208 -1.16 4.18 -3.20
C GLU A 208 -2.39 3.93 -2.33
N LYS A 209 -2.19 3.65 -1.02
CA LYS A 209 -3.31 3.44 -0.09
C LYS A 209 -4.24 4.65 -0.04
N LEU A 210 -3.66 5.86 0.04
CA LEU A 210 -4.41 7.11 -0.02
C LEU A 210 -5.15 7.27 -1.35
N TRP A 211 -4.48 6.92 -2.46
CA TRP A 211 -5.05 6.96 -3.81
C TRP A 211 -6.22 6.00 -3.96
N GLU A 212 -6.06 4.74 -3.56
CA GLU A 212 -7.15 3.75 -3.61
C GLU A 212 -8.36 4.20 -2.77
N ALA A 213 -8.13 4.70 -1.56
CA ALA A 213 -9.19 5.21 -0.69
C ALA A 213 -9.90 6.42 -1.33
N ALA A 214 -9.16 7.33 -1.99
CA ALA A 214 -9.75 8.46 -2.69
C ALA A 214 -10.60 8.03 -3.90
N VAL A 215 -10.10 7.08 -4.70
CA VAL A 215 -10.85 6.54 -5.85
C VAL A 215 -12.13 5.82 -5.40
N LYS A 216 -12.11 5.13 -4.25
CA LYS A 216 -13.28 4.47 -3.67
C LYS A 216 -14.25 5.44 -2.97
N GLY A 217 -13.85 6.71 -2.75
CA GLY A 217 -14.63 7.69 -2.00
C GLY A 217 -14.64 7.44 -0.48
N GLU A 218 -13.64 6.74 0.04
CA GLU A 218 -13.47 6.43 1.46
C GLU A 218 -12.79 7.57 2.24
N ASN A 219 -12.30 8.58 1.54
CA ASN A 219 -11.77 9.82 2.11
C ASN A 219 -12.27 11.05 1.35
N ASP A 220 -11.97 12.27 1.84
CA ASP A 220 -12.45 13.53 1.25
C ASP A 220 -11.61 14.04 0.06
N PHE A 221 -10.59 13.31 -0.36
CA PHE A 221 -9.72 13.73 -1.44
C PHE A 221 -10.32 13.46 -2.81
N ALA A 222 -10.24 14.45 -3.72
CA ALA A 222 -10.44 14.22 -5.14
C ALA A 222 -9.20 13.55 -5.74
N ALA A 223 -9.35 12.33 -6.26
CA ALA A 223 -8.29 11.63 -6.95
C ALA A 223 -8.14 12.17 -8.38
N ILE A 224 -6.96 12.73 -8.71
CA ILE A 224 -6.67 13.34 -10.01
C ILE A 224 -5.46 12.65 -10.61
N PHE A 225 -5.68 11.89 -11.68
CA PHE A 225 -4.61 11.31 -12.46
C PHE A 225 -4.36 12.14 -13.73
N CYS A 226 -3.09 12.36 -14.05
CA CYS A 226 -2.67 12.93 -15.33
C CYS A 226 -1.49 12.15 -15.90
N GLY A 227 -1.76 11.43 -16.99
CA GLY A 227 -0.76 10.66 -17.71
C GLY A 227 0.10 11.52 -18.64
N TRP A 228 1.22 10.95 -19.10
CA TRP A 228 2.13 11.65 -20.01
C TRP A 228 1.48 12.11 -21.31
N GLN A 229 0.50 11.36 -21.80
CA GLN A 229 -0.22 11.64 -23.04
C GLN A 229 -1.07 12.92 -22.96
N GLU A 230 -1.39 13.39 -21.76
CA GLU A 230 -2.12 14.65 -21.55
C GLU A 230 -1.23 15.88 -21.70
N ASN A 231 0.10 15.72 -21.79
CA ASN A 231 1.03 16.83 -21.97
C ASN A 231 1.23 17.17 -23.45
N ALA A 232 0.81 18.36 -23.85
CA ALA A 232 0.96 18.85 -25.22
C ALA A 232 2.43 18.99 -25.69
N GLU A 233 3.39 19.11 -24.77
CA GLU A 233 4.81 19.20 -25.07
C GLU A 233 5.46 17.85 -25.38
N TYR A 234 4.80 16.73 -25.07
CA TYR A 234 5.35 15.37 -25.23
C TYR A 234 5.11 14.84 -26.64
N ARG A 235 5.68 15.54 -27.63
CA ARG A 235 5.59 15.26 -29.04
C ARG A 235 6.93 15.43 -29.73
N LYS A 236 7.17 14.65 -30.75
CA LYS A 236 8.34 14.79 -31.63
C LYS A 236 7.95 14.47 -33.09
N PRO A 237 8.57 15.16 -34.07
CA PRO A 237 8.38 14.81 -35.48
C PRO A 237 8.68 13.32 -35.70
N VAL A 238 7.83 12.68 -36.48
CA VAL A 238 8.00 11.25 -36.82
C VAL A 238 9.10 11.11 -37.87
N PRO A 239 10.16 10.34 -37.62
CA PRO A 239 11.21 10.10 -38.63
C PRO A 239 10.63 9.42 -39.90
N PRO A 240 11.08 9.80 -41.09
CA PRO A 240 10.65 9.14 -42.33
C PRO A 240 10.92 7.63 -42.29
N GLY A 241 9.96 6.82 -42.75
CA GLY A 241 10.08 5.37 -42.75
C GLY A 241 9.85 4.68 -41.40
N THR A 242 9.35 5.38 -40.40
CA THR A 242 9.00 4.79 -39.08
C THR A 242 7.93 3.72 -39.28
N VAL A 243 8.20 2.52 -38.73
CA VAL A 243 7.23 1.43 -38.62
C VAL A 243 6.91 1.24 -37.12
N TRP A 244 5.62 1.24 -36.77
CA TRP A 244 5.16 0.98 -35.43
C TRP A 244 5.02 -0.53 -35.18
N THR A 245 5.39 -0.98 -34.00
CA THR A 245 5.17 -2.36 -33.57
C THR A 245 3.69 -2.59 -33.27
N GLU A 246 3.25 -3.85 -33.25
CA GLU A 246 1.87 -4.21 -32.91
C GLU A 246 1.47 -3.67 -31.51
N LYS A 247 2.34 -3.80 -30.50
CA LYS A 247 2.14 -3.25 -29.14
C LYS A 247 1.96 -1.73 -29.13
N GLU A 248 2.68 -1.01 -29.98
CA GLU A 248 2.54 0.46 -30.07
C GLU A 248 1.24 0.86 -30.75
N LEU A 249 0.79 0.10 -31.76
CA LEU A 249 -0.50 0.31 -32.41
C LEU A 249 -1.66 0.01 -31.47
N GLU A 250 -1.59 -1.04 -30.65
CA GLU A 250 -2.55 -1.33 -29.60
C GLU A 250 -2.60 -0.21 -28.55
N MET A 251 -1.42 0.24 -28.09
CA MET A 251 -1.31 1.36 -27.15
C MET A 251 -1.90 2.64 -27.75
N LYS A 252 -1.59 2.94 -29.00
CA LYS A 252 -2.13 4.09 -29.75
C LYS A 252 -3.65 4.07 -29.75
N ALA A 253 -4.25 2.91 -30.08
CA ALA A 253 -5.70 2.75 -30.12
C ALA A 253 -6.33 2.88 -28.72
N ARG A 254 -5.73 2.24 -27.71
CA ARG A 254 -6.24 2.24 -26.33
C ARG A 254 -6.17 3.62 -25.65
N LEU A 255 -5.10 4.36 -25.88
CA LEU A 255 -4.84 5.65 -25.20
C LEU A 255 -5.19 6.87 -26.08
N GLY A 256 -5.61 6.66 -27.34
CA GLY A 256 -5.91 7.75 -28.27
C GLY A 256 -4.68 8.55 -28.68
N LEU A 257 -3.49 7.92 -28.75
CA LEU A 257 -2.24 8.60 -29.08
C LEU A 257 -2.15 8.91 -30.59
N ASP A 258 -1.39 9.95 -30.92
CA ASP A 258 -0.94 10.19 -32.29
C ASP A 258 0.50 9.72 -32.53
N ASP A 259 0.95 9.82 -33.77
CA ASP A 259 2.28 9.34 -34.18
C ASP A 259 3.42 10.17 -33.59
N GLU A 260 3.21 11.46 -33.35
CA GLU A 260 4.22 12.33 -32.73
C GLU A 260 4.42 12.00 -31.23
N GLN A 261 3.35 11.58 -30.55
CA GLN A 261 3.42 11.11 -29.17
C GLN A 261 4.16 9.77 -29.09
N LEU A 262 3.89 8.83 -30.00
CA LEU A 262 4.65 7.58 -30.09
C LEU A 262 6.13 7.82 -30.39
N ALA A 263 6.43 8.76 -31.30
CA ALA A 263 7.80 9.14 -31.61
C ALA A 263 8.51 9.76 -30.38
N TRP A 264 7.81 10.61 -29.63
CA TRP A 264 8.33 11.16 -28.38
C TRP A 264 8.57 10.06 -27.34
N ARG A 265 7.65 9.12 -27.16
CA ARG A 265 7.80 8.00 -26.25
C ARG A 265 9.05 7.18 -26.56
N ARG A 266 9.26 6.77 -27.81
CA ARG A 266 10.47 6.04 -28.22
C ARG A 266 11.74 6.84 -27.91
N TRP A 267 11.73 8.12 -28.26
CA TRP A 267 12.85 9.01 -27.96
C TRP A 267 13.12 9.12 -26.46
N CYS A 268 12.08 9.29 -25.64
CA CYS A 268 12.19 9.43 -24.20
C CYS A 268 12.76 8.15 -23.57
N ILE A 269 12.28 6.97 -23.98
CA ILE A 269 12.81 5.69 -23.50
C ILE A 269 14.31 5.60 -23.79
N GLN A 270 14.73 5.92 -24.99
CA GLN A 270 16.15 5.78 -25.38
C GLN A 270 17.05 6.82 -24.71
N ASN A 271 16.61 8.08 -24.63
CA ASN A 271 17.48 9.18 -24.23
C ASN A 271 17.37 9.54 -22.73
N ASN A 272 16.18 9.43 -22.14
CA ASN A 272 15.93 9.83 -20.77
C ASN A 272 15.83 8.64 -19.81
N CYS A 273 15.46 7.46 -20.34
CA CYS A 273 15.26 6.24 -19.53
C CYS A 273 16.27 5.15 -19.89
N HIS A 274 17.38 5.47 -20.55
CA HIS A 274 18.48 4.55 -20.87
C HIS A 274 18.06 3.28 -21.62
N GLY A 275 16.99 3.32 -22.39
CA GLY A 275 16.40 2.19 -23.09
C GLY A 275 15.50 1.31 -22.20
N ASP A 276 15.30 1.67 -20.94
CA ASP A 276 14.46 0.94 -20.00
C ASP A 276 13.01 1.45 -20.05
N GLU A 277 12.11 0.60 -20.59
CA GLU A 277 10.69 0.89 -20.68
C GLU A 277 10.01 0.92 -19.28
N ARG A 278 10.53 0.18 -18.30
CA ARG A 278 10.01 0.21 -16.92
C ARG A 278 10.24 1.57 -16.30
N MET A 279 11.46 2.12 -16.45
CA MET A 279 11.78 3.48 -15.99
C MET A 279 10.87 4.52 -16.69
N PHE A 280 10.57 4.34 -17.97
CA PHE A 280 9.62 5.22 -18.66
C PHE A 280 8.23 5.16 -18.02
N ARG A 281 7.68 3.97 -17.77
CA ARG A 281 6.36 3.80 -17.17
C ARG A 281 6.30 4.39 -15.76
N GLN A 282 7.36 4.28 -14.98
CA GLN A 282 7.46 4.88 -13.65
C GLN A 282 7.39 6.41 -13.70
N GLU A 283 8.16 7.03 -14.59
CA GLU A 283 8.30 8.48 -14.66
C GLU A 283 7.19 9.12 -15.51
N TYR A 284 6.68 8.39 -16.49
CA TYR A 284 5.69 8.82 -17.47
C TYR A 284 4.57 7.79 -17.59
N PRO A 285 3.83 7.50 -16.51
CA PRO A 285 2.73 6.54 -16.56
C PRO A 285 1.61 7.03 -17.48
N ALA A 286 0.96 6.09 -18.17
CA ALA A 286 -0.21 6.35 -18.98
C ALA A 286 -1.53 6.10 -18.25
N THR A 287 -1.49 5.27 -17.19
CA THR A 287 -2.63 4.95 -16.32
C THR A 287 -2.19 4.92 -14.86
N PRO A 288 -3.13 5.05 -13.89
CA PRO A 288 -2.79 4.92 -12.46
C PRO A 288 -2.14 3.58 -12.13
N ASP A 289 -2.68 2.48 -12.66
CA ASP A 289 -2.14 1.14 -12.41
C ASP A 289 -0.68 1.03 -12.89
N GLU A 290 -0.39 1.56 -14.09
CA GLU A 290 0.97 1.58 -14.63
C GLU A 290 1.94 2.38 -13.73
N ALA A 291 1.46 3.46 -13.10
CA ALA A 291 2.28 4.29 -12.22
C ALA A 291 2.80 3.51 -11.01
N PHE A 292 1.95 2.69 -10.39
CA PHE A 292 2.33 1.91 -9.20
C PHE A 292 3.08 0.62 -9.52
N LEU A 293 2.78 -0.03 -10.67
CA LEU A 293 3.36 -1.31 -11.07
C LEU A 293 4.88 -1.30 -11.28
N THR A 294 5.48 -0.16 -11.58
CA THR A 294 6.81 -0.10 -12.21
C THR A 294 7.93 0.23 -11.24
N THR A 295 7.65 0.49 -9.99
CA THR A 295 8.65 0.95 -9.03
C THR A 295 9.20 -0.18 -8.17
N GLY A 296 10.50 -0.43 -8.31
CA GLY A 296 11.28 -1.26 -7.42
C GLY A 296 11.75 -2.58 -8.03
N THR A 297 12.80 -3.13 -7.43
CA THR A 297 13.30 -4.48 -7.65
C THR A 297 12.42 -5.49 -6.93
N GLY A 298 11.15 -5.62 -7.33
CA GLY A 298 10.21 -6.58 -6.76
C GLY A 298 10.80 -7.99 -6.76
N VAL A 299 10.56 -8.74 -5.69
CA VAL A 299 10.94 -10.16 -5.62
C VAL A 299 10.05 -10.98 -6.54
N PHE A 300 8.79 -10.60 -6.66
CA PHE A 300 7.78 -11.19 -7.53
C PHE A 300 7.58 -10.33 -8.79
N ASP A 301 6.92 -10.91 -9.79
CA ASP A 301 6.48 -10.14 -10.97
C ASP A 301 5.26 -9.30 -10.62
N ASN A 302 5.47 -7.99 -10.49
CA ASN A 302 4.43 -7.07 -10.05
C ASN A 302 3.23 -7.00 -11.01
N GLU A 303 3.44 -7.19 -12.32
CA GLU A 303 2.32 -7.19 -13.29
C GLU A 303 1.40 -8.39 -13.03
N ILE A 304 2.00 -9.58 -12.79
CA ILE A 304 1.23 -10.79 -12.47
C ILE A 304 0.57 -10.65 -11.09
N VAL A 305 1.30 -10.17 -10.07
CA VAL A 305 0.74 -9.98 -8.71
C VAL A 305 -0.45 -9.02 -8.73
N MET A 306 -0.34 -7.89 -9.45
CA MET A 306 -1.43 -6.93 -9.55
C MET A 306 -2.65 -7.50 -10.28
N ALA A 307 -2.44 -8.19 -11.40
CA ALA A 307 -3.53 -8.86 -12.12
C ALA A 307 -4.25 -9.86 -11.21
N ARG A 308 -3.50 -10.61 -10.38
CA ARG A 308 -4.06 -11.52 -9.39
C ARG A 308 -4.82 -10.77 -8.28
N LYS A 309 -4.25 -9.67 -7.75
CA LYS A 309 -4.89 -8.84 -6.70
C LYS A 309 -6.22 -8.27 -7.18
N GLN A 310 -6.30 -7.81 -8.45
CA GLN A 310 -7.54 -7.32 -9.06
C GLN A 310 -8.57 -8.43 -9.28
N ALA A 311 -8.12 -9.62 -9.69
CA ALA A 311 -8.98 -10.80 -9.91
C ALA A 311 -9.28 -11.59 -8.63
N ALA A 312 -8.68 -11.23 -7.49
CA ALA A 312 -8.83 -11.96 -6.25
C ALA A 312 -10.28 -11.97 -5.76
N PRO A 313 -10.85 -13.15 -5.47
CA PRO A 313 -12.21 -13.26 -4.96
C PRO A 313 -12.33 -12.63 -3.57
N ALA A 314 -13.53 -12.22 -3.23
CA ALA A 314 -13.83 -11.92 -1.83
C ALA A 314 -13.76 -13.21 -1.00
N PRO A 315 -13.31 -13.16 0.27
CA PRO A 315 -13.42 -14.30 1.16
C PRO A 315 -14.89 -14.71 1.33
N GLU A 316 -15.17 -15.99 1.34
CA GLU A 316 -16.54 -16.50 1.54
C GLU A 316 -16.99 -16.29 2.98
N ARG A 317 -16.05 -16.39 3.92
CA ARG A 317 -16.31 -16.12 5.34
C ARG A 317 -15.16 -15.35 5.96
N ILE A 318 -15.52 -14.46 6.86
CA ILE A 318 -14.58 -13.72 7.73
C ILE A 318 -15.04 -13.95 9.16
N GLY A 319 -14.11 -14.29 10.07
CA GLY A 319 -14.47 -14.56 11.44
C GLY A 319 -13.32 -15.06 12.29
N ARG A 320 -13.68 -15.81 13.32
CA ARG A 320 -12.74 -16.42 14.28
C ARG A 320 -13.32 -17.72 14.85
N PHE A 321 -12.48 -18.53 15.46
CA PHE A 321 -12.95 -19.71 16.21
C PHE A 321 -13.26 -19.34 17.66
N ALA A 322 -14.43 -19.82 18.13
CA ALA A 322 -14.74 -19.92 19.56
C ALA A 322 -14.57 -21.39 19.97
N TYR A 323 -14.11 -21.63 21.18
CA TYR A 323 -13.82 -22.96 21.70
C TYR A 323 -14.08 -23.04 23.21
N ASP A 324 -14.33 -24.24 23.71
CA ASP A 324 -14.45 -24.52 25.13
C ASP A 324 -13.26 -25.37 25.58
N TYR A 325 -13.02 -25.43 26.89
CA TYR A 325 -12.02 -26.31 27.48
C TYR A 325 -12.68 -27.48 28.22
N ASP A 326 -12.09 -28.66 28.13
CA ASP A 326 -12.31 -29.79 29.03
C ASP A 326 -10.94 -30.14 29.64
N GLY A 327 -10.72 -29.71 30.87
CA GLY A 327 -9.40 -29.71 31.48
C GLY A 327 -8.42 -28.83 30.72
N GLU A 328 -7.36 -29.43 30.16
CA GLU A 328 -6.34 -28.73 29.38
C GLU A 328 -6.57 -28.77 27.85
N ARG A 329 -7.60 -29.48 27.40
CA ARG A 329 -7.88 -29.70 25.98
C ARG A 329 -8.91 -28.72 25.45
N ILE A 330 -8.65 -28.18 24.24
CA ILE A 330 -9.66 -27.44 23.50
C ILE A 330 -10.70 -28.41 22.96
N THR A 331 -11.97 -28.09 23.21
CA THR A 331 -13.13 -28.86 22.77
C THR A 331 -14.17 -27.94 22.14
N ARG A 332 -15.16 -28.51 21.46
CA ARG A 332 -16.31 -27.76 20.87
C ARG A 332 -15.88 -26.56 20.04
N ILE A 333 -14.94 -26.77 19.12
CA ILE A 333 -14.52 -25.72 18.17
C ILE A 333 -15.73 -25.29 17.33
N ARG A 334 -16.05 -24.00 17.35
CA ARG A 334 -17.15 -23.39 16.60
C ARG A 334 -16.64 -22.21 15.82
N TRP A 335 -17.15 -22.02 14.61
CA TRP A 335 -16.89 -20.81 13.85
C TRP A 335 -17.86 -19.69 14.26
N VAL A 336 -17.36 -18.47 14.34
CA VAL A 336 -18.15 -17.25 14.59
C VAL A 336 -17.85 -16.28 13.45
N ASP A 337 -18.87 -15.97 12.66
CA ASP A 337 -18.78 -14.94 11.64
C ASP A 337 -18.63 -13.56 12.32
N ASP A 338 -17.61 -12.83 11.89
CA ASP A 338 -17.28 -11.50 12.40
C ASP A 338 -16.62 -10.73 11.26
N ALA A 339 -17.23 -9.63 10.83
CA ALA A 339 -16.71 -8.80 9.74
C ALA A 339 -15.30 -8.23 10.04
N PHE A 340 -14.93 -8.15 11.33
CA PHE A 340 -13.62 -7.74 11.82
C PHE A 340 -12.79 -8.92 12.35
N GLY A 341 -13.19 -10.14 12.01
CA GLY A 341 -12.52 -11.36 12.43
C GLY A 341 -11.13 -11.50 11.80
N TRP A 342 -10.30 -12.29 12.44
CA TRP A 342 -8.88 -12.46 12.09
C TRP A 342 -8.63 -13.46 10.97
N ILE A 343 -9.63 -14.30 10.64
CA ILE A 343 -9.48 -15.39 9.68
C ILE A 343 -10.41 -15.18 8.50
N LYS A 344 -9.84 -15.26 7.30
CA LYS A 344 -10.55 -15.27 6.02
C LYS A 344 -10.53 -16.68 5.46
N ILE A 345 -11.68 -17.20 5.00
CA ILE A 345 -11.82 -18.53 4.38
C ILE A 345 -12.24 -18.36 2.93
N TYR A 346 -11.62 -19.14 2.04
CA TYR A 346 -11.80 -19.12 0.60
C TYR A 346 -12.18 -20.51 0.07
N GLY A 347 -13.12 -20.58 -0.87
CA GLY A 347 -13.47 -21.78 -1.63
C GLY A 347 -13.92 -22.94 -0.74
N GLN A 348 -15.11 -22.84 -0.18
CA GLN A 348 -15.73 -23.95 0.55
C GLN A 348 -16.08 -25.08 -0.41
N THR A 349 -15.66 -26.28 -0.12
CA THR A 349 -16.00 -27.47 -0.89
C THR A 349 -16.68 -28.50 -0.01
N GLY A 350 -17.94 -28.37 0.16
CA GLY A 350 -19.01 -29.34 0.16
C GLY A 350 -18.95 -30.60 1.01
N SER A 351 -18.14 -30.73 2.06
CA SER A 351 -18.28 -31.86 3.00
C SER A 351 -18.08 -31.41 4.42
N ARG A 352 -19.01 -31.70 5.30
CA ARG A 352 -18.94 -31.34 6.72
C ARG A 352 -17.65 -31.84 7.37
N GLY A 353 -16.88 -30.93 7.96
CA GLY A 353 -15.75 -31.27 8.82
C GLY A 353 -16.22 -31.91 10.13
N ASP A 354 -15.49 -32.94 10.59
CA ASP A 354 -15.81 -33.64 11.85
C ASP A 354 -15.66 -32.76 13.11
N VAL A 355 -14.93 -31.63 13.01
CA VAL A 355 -14.52 -30.81 14.17
C VAL A 355 -15.34 -29.54 14.30
N SER A 356 -15.75 -28.93 13.18
CA SER A 356 -16.62 -27.75 13.17
C SER A 356 -17.71 -27.92 12.11
N PRO A 357 -18.97 -28.17 12.50
CA PRO A 357 -20.07 -28.37 11.57
C PRO A 357 -20.44 -27.10 10.77
N ASP A 358 -19.84 -25.97 11.13
CA ASP A 358 -20.13 -24.65 10.55
C ASP A 358 -19.24 -24.32 9.33
N ILE A 359 -18.20 -25.13 9.07
CA ILE A 359 -17.28 -24.96 7.95
C ILE A 359 -17.22 -26.26 7.14
N ASP A 360 -17.50 -26.14 5.85
CA ASP A 360 -17.41 -27.27 4.93
C ASP A 360 -15.95 -27.54 4.54
N VAL A 361 -15.43 -28.70 4.90
CA VAL A 361 -14.06 -29.14 4.61
C VAL A 361 -14.08 -30.48 3.92
N ASP A 362 -13.39 -30.63 2.80
CA ASP A 362 -13.19 -31.93 2.18
C ASP A 362 -12.16 -32.72 2.98
N TRP A 363 -12.62 -33.75 3.70
CA TRP A 363 -11.81 -34.60 4.57
C TRP A 363 -10.71 -35.41 3.83
N ARG A 364 -10.79 -35.50 2.51
CA ARG A 364 -9.82 -36.22 1.67
C ARG A 364 -8.58 -35.37 1.43
N ILE A 365 -8.73 -34.04 1.44
CA ILE A 365 -7.64 -33.11 1.12
C ILE A 365 -6.66 -33.05 2.29
N PRO A 366 -5.36 -33.25 2.02
CA PRO A 366 -4.30 -32.96 2.99
C PRO A 366 -4.02 -31.48 3.00
N TYR A 367 -4.22 -30.82 4.13
CA TYR A 367 -3.94 -29.39 4.28
C TYR A 367 -2.60 -29.15 4.94
N VAL A 368 -2.04 -27.95 4.70
CA VAL A 368 -0.81 -27.45 5.31
C VAL A 368 -1.04 -26.06 5.86
N LEU A 369 -0.54 -25.79 7.06
CA LEU A 369 -0.70 -24.51 7.76
C LEU A 369 0.68 -23.97 8.17
N GLY A 370 1.15 -22.96 7.45
CA GLY A 370 2.36 -22.20 7.78
C GLY A 370 2.02 -21.00 8.65
N GLY A 371 2.86 -20.70 9.63
CA GLY A 371 2.65 -19.54 10.50
C GLY A 371 3.93 -18.72 10.70
N ASP A 372 3.77 -17.41 10.76
CA ASP A 372 4.80 -16.46 11.13
C ASP A 372 4.45 -15.76 12.42
N THR A 373 5.46 -15.51 13.27
CA THR A 373 5.25 -14.95 14.60
C THR A 373 5.73 -13.51 14.65
N ALA A 374 4.88 -12.61 15.16
CA ALA A 374 5.23 -11.21 15.36
C ALA A 374 6.44 -11.07 16.30
N GLY A 375 7.34 -10.13 15.94
CA GLY A 375 8.36 -9.62 16.83
C GLY A 375 7.79 -8.59 17.83
N GLU A 376 8.68 -7.84 18.49
CA GLU A 376 8.27 -6.68 19.29
C GLU A 376 7.90 -5.51 18.36
N GLY A 377 6.67 -4.99 18.46
CA GLY A 377 6.24 -3.79 17.73
C GLY A 377 4.92 -3.89 17.01
N SER A 378 4.89 -3.45 15.76
CA SER A 378 3.67 -3.36 14.93
C SER A 378 3.39 -4.60 14.08
N ASP A 379 4.21 -5.65 14.17
CA ASP A 379 4.11 -6.84 13.33
C ASP A 379 2.86 -7.68 13.63
N PHE A 380 2.44 -8.47 12.65
CA PHE A 380 1.27 -9.32 12.78
C PHE A 380 1.67 -10.78 13.00
N PHE A 381 0.90 -11.46 13.85
CA PHE A 381 0.86 -12.91 13.85
C PHE A 381 0.05 -13.38 12.64
N THR A 382 0.63 -14.21 11.80
CA THR A 382 0.01 -14.63 10.55
C THR A 382 -0.02 -16.15 10.36
N GLY A 383 -1.00 -16.62 9.59
CA GLY A 383 -1.13 -18.03 9.23
C GLY A 383 -1.69 -18.19 7.82
N GLN A 384 -1.11 -19.14 7.07
CA GLN A 384 -1.49 -19.44 5.68
C GLN A 384 -1.85 -20.93 5.56
N LEU A 385 -3.12 -21.20 5.28
CA LEU A 385 -3.62 -22.56 5.07
C LEU A 385 -3.70 -22.86 3.58
N LEU A 386 -3.05 -23.93 3.15
CA LEU A 386 -3.03 -24.40 1.76
C LEU A 386 -3.67 -25.76 1.62
N ASP A 387 -4.37 -25.97 0.52
CA ASP A 387 -4.66 -27.28 -0.04
C ASP A 387 -3.36 -27.86 -0.61
N ASN A 388 -2.86 -28.95 -0.03
CA ASN A 388 -1.57 -29.50 -0.46
C ASN A 388 -1.61 -30.23 -1.81
N THR A 389 -2.78 -30.55 -2.33
CA THR A 389 -2.91 -31.18 -3.66
C THR A 389 -2.67 -30.19 -4.78
N THR A 390 -3.11 -28.95 -4.59
CA THR A 390 -3.03 -27.88 -5.59
C THR A 390 -2.06 -26.74 -5.24
N GLY A 391 -1.78 -26.57 -3.96
CA GLY A 391 -1.04 -25.40 -3.44
C GLY A 391 -1.91 -24.15 -3.25
N ALA A 392 -3.22 -24.24 -3.49
CA ALA A 392 -4.11 -23.09 -3.40
C ALA A 392 -4.36 -22.66 -1.94
N GLN A 393 -4.38 -21.35 -1.71
CA GLN A 393 -4.78 -20.77 -0.43
C GLN A 393 -6.24 -21.13 -0.11
N LYS A 394 -6.52 -21.52 1.12
CA LYS A 394 -7.85 -21.87 1.63
C LYS A 394 -8.28 -21.03 2.81
N ALA A 395 -7.35 -20.64 3.66
CA ALA A 395 -7.61 -19.65 4.70
C ALA A 395 -6.35 -18.84 5.01
N VAL A 396 -6.58 -17.62 5.48
CA VAL A 396 -5.54 -16.70 5.90
C VAL A 396 -5.91 -16.13 7.26
N LEU A 397 -4.99 -16.24 8.22
CA LEU A 397 -5.10 -15.65 9.53
C LEU A 397 -4.14 -14.44 9.61
N ARG A 398 -4.64 -13.31 10.12
CA ARG A 398 -3.84 -12.11 10.41
C ARG A 398 -4.39 -11.44 11.65
N MET A 399 -3.55 -11.27 12.68
CA MET A 399 -3.98 -10.66 13.93
C MET A 399 -2.85 -9.91 14.65
N GLN A 400 -3.23 -8.87 15.38
CA GLN A 400 -2.35 -8.11 16.28
C GLN A 400 -2.87 -8.27 17.72
N THR A 401 -2.68 -9.44 18.30
CA THR A 401 -3.04 -9.75 19.66
C THR A 401 -1.85 -10.40 20.37
N ASP A 402 -2.11 -11.25 21.34
CA ASP A 402 -1.06 -12.01 22.01
C ASP A 402 -0.81 -13.37 21.33
N GLU A 403 0.35 -13.93 21.57
CA GLU A 403 0.78 -15.22 21.04
C GLU A 403 -0.08 -16.41 21.54
N ILE A 404 -0.79 -16.22 22.65
CA ILE A 404 -1.65 -17.24 23.25
C ILE A 404 -2.88 -17.45 22.38
N GLU A 405 -3.61 -16.35 22.09
CA GLU A 405 -4.80 -16.41 21.26
C GLU A 405 -4.45 -16.78 19.81
N TYR A 406 -3.34 -16.27 19.27
CA TYR A 406 -2.82 -16.69 17.97
C TYR A 406 -2.65 -18.20 17.90
N THR A 407 -1.96 -18.79 18.86
CA THR A 407 -1.68 -20.24 18.88
C THR A 407 -2.97 -21.05 18.95
N ARG A 408 -3.96 -20.60 19.71
CA ARG A 408 -5.26 -21.27 19.84
C ARG A 408 -6.10 -21.17 18.57
N GLN A 409 -6.08 -20.02 17.91
CA GLN A 409 -6.73 -19.86 16.60
C GLN A 409 -6.06 -20.74 15.53
N MET A 410 -4.73 -20.84 15.51
CA MET A 410 -3.98 -21.75 14.65
C MET A 410 -4.34 -23.23 14.95
N TYR A 411 -4.43 -23.60 16.24
CA TYR A 411 -4.89 -24.94 16.65
C TYR A 411 -6.28 -25.24 16.09
N CYS A 412 -7.24 -24.34 16.31
CA CYS A 412 -8.62 -24.52 15.85
C CYS A 412 -8.69 -24.60 14.32
N LEU A 413 -7.96 -23.75 13.61
CA LEU A 413 -7.89 -23.75 12.16
C LEU A 413 -7.31 -25.07 11.64
N GLY A 414 -6.17 -25.50 12.18
CA GLY A 414 -5.54 -26.75 11.79
C GLY A 414 -6.41 -27.99 12.08
N MET A 415 -7.07 -28.04 13.25
CA MET A 415 -7.97 -29.15 13.61
C MET A 415 -9.19 -29.19 12.70
N THR A 416 -9.79 -28.04 12.37
CA THR A 416 -10.95 -27.95 11.46
C THR A 416 -10.59 -28.42 10.05
N PHE A 417 -9.40 -28.09 9.56
CA PHE A 417 -8.95 -28.50 8.23
C PHE A 417 -8.10 -29.78 8.29
N ASN A 418 -8.73 -30.88 8.62
CA ASN A 418 -8.21 -32.27 8.58
C ASN A 418 -6.90 -32.47 9.34
N LYS A 419 -6.70 -31.77 10.44
CA LYS A 419 -5.44 -31.82 11.20
C LYS A 419 -4.27 -31.46 10.29
N ALA A 420 -4.35 -30.28 9.68
CA ALA A 420 -3.35 -29.77 8.73
C ALA A 420 -1.93 -29.96 9.26
N LEU A 421 -0.97 -30.26 8.39
CA LEU A 421 0.44 -30.24 8.79
C LEU A 421 0.82 -28.81 9.19
N MET A 422 1.18 -28.59 10.46
CA MET A 422 1.42 -27.26 10.99
C MET A 422 2.90 -27.00 11.26
N GLY A 423 3.41 -25.88 10.70
CA GLY A 423 4.74 -25.38 10.99
C GLY A 423 4.73 -23.88 11.23
N ILE A 424 4.93 -23.48 12.48
CA ILE A 424 5.00 -22.07 12.90
C ILE A 424 6.47 -21.69 13.10
N GLU A 425 6.84 -20.47 12.72
CA GLU A 425 8.17 -19.93 12.99
C GLU A 425 8.50 -19.95 14.50
N CYS A 426 9.77 -20.24 14.82
CA CYS A 426 10.23 -20.38 16.21
C CYS A 426 11.42 -19.47 16.54
N ASN A 427 11.62 -18.38 15.83
CA ASN A 427 12.76 -17.49 16.00
C ASN A 427 12.60 -16.55 17.21
N PHE A 428 11.45 -15.90 17.31
CA PHE A 428 11.16 -14.92 18.35
C PHE A 428 10.60 -15.57 19.61
N THR A 429 9.74 -16.55 19.45
CA THR A 429 9.10 -17.26 20.56
C THR A 429 9.02 -18.75 20.30
N THR A 430 9.06 -19.55 21.34
CA THR A 430 8.79 -20.99 21.31
C THR A 430 7.47 -21.35 21.99
N TYR A 431 6.68 -20.34 22.35
CA TYR A 431 5.39 -20.56 23.02
C TYR A 431 4.42 -21.35 22.12
N PRO A 432 4.23 -21.01 20.82
CA PRO A 432 3.31 -21.75 19.99
C PRO A 432 3.59 -23.26 19.94
N GLN A 433 4.85 -23.66 19.82
CA GLN A 433 5.24 -25.07 19.76
C GLN A 433 4.89 -25.79 21.07
N ARG A 434 5.22 -25.20 22.23
CA ARG A 434 4.94 -25.77 23.55
C ARG A 434 3.44 -25.85 23.85
N GLU A 435 2.69 -24.82 23.48
CA GLU A 435 1.23 -24.80 23.69
C GLU A 435 0.53 -25.82 22.78
N LEU A 436 0.94 -25.95 21.52
CA LEU A 436 0.40 -26.96 20.62
C LEU A 436 0.72 -28.39 21.08
N GLU A 437 1.91 -28.65 21.62
CA GLU A 437 2.25 -29.92 22.27
C GLU A 437 1.35 -30.19 23.48
N ARG A 438 1.13 -29.17 24.34
CA ARG A 438 0.23 -29.27 25.50
C ARG A 438 -1.21 -29.58 25.10
N LEU A 439 -1.65 -29.03 23.95
CA LEU A 439 -2.98 -29.26 23.39
C LEU A 439 -3.09 -30.57 22.60
N ASP A 440 -2.06 -31.40 22.57
CA ASP A 440 -2.00 -32.68 21.81
C ASP A 440 -2.29 -32.45 20.30
N TYR A 441 -1.76 -31.39 19.68
CA TYR A 441 -1.93 -31.21 18.23
C TYR A 441 -1.28 -32.37 17.45
N PRO A 442 -1.97 -33.06 16.53
CA PRO A 442 -1.52 -34.35 16.06
C PRO A 442 -0.55 -34.35 14.88
N ASN A 443 -0.35 -33.21 14.18
CA ASN A 443 0.36 -33.18 12.89
C ASN A 443 1.31 -32.01 12.78
N PHE A 444 2.52 -32.17 13.31
CA PHE A 444 3.55 -31.15 13.31
C PHE A 444 4.55 -31.32 12.18
N TYR A 445 4.99 -30.18 11.63
CA TYR A 445 6.24 -30.10 10.89
C TYR A 445 7.42 -30.27 11.84
N TRP A 446 8.36 -31.12 11.48
CA TRP A 446 9.58 -31.35 12.23
C TRP A 446 10.81 -31.11 11.34
N ARG A 447 11.89 -30.64 11.97
CA ARG A 447 13.21 -30.43 11.39
C ARG A 447 14.26 -31.25 12.14
N GLU A 448 15.30 -31.61 11.46
CA GLU A 448 16.46 -32.22 12.09
C GLU A 448 17.24 -31.18 12.89
N ARG A 449 17.62 -31.51 14.10
CA ARG A 449 18.46 -30.69 14.97
C ARG A 449 19.56 -31.55 15.54
N TYR A 450 20.81 -31.10 15.35
CA TYR A 450 21.95 -31.69 16.04
C TYR A 450 21.97 -31.20 17.50
N ASP A 451 21.88 -32.13 18.44
CA ASP A 451 21.98 -31.84 19.86
C ASP A 451 23.45 -32.00 20.29
N THR A 452 24.06 -30.89 20.62
CA THR A 452 25.49 -30.83 21.06
C THR A 452 25.71 -31.50 22.41
N ASN A 453 24.69 -31.68 23.25
CA ASN A 453 24.80 -32.31 24.57
C ASN A 453 24.77 -33.83 24.47
N THR A 454 23.90 -34.34 23.58
CA THR A 454 23.75 -35.79 23.37
C THR A 454 24.58 -36.33 22.20
N ASN A 455 25.19 -35.44 21.43
CA ASN A 455 25.97 -35.74 20.21
C ASN A 455 25.16 -36.56 19.19
N ALA A 456 23.85 -36.34 19.13
CA ALA A 456 22.88 -37.08 18.29
C ALA A 456 22.01 -36.14 17.46
N MET A 457 21.53 -36.66 16.33
CA MET A 457 20.47 -35.98 15.56
C MET A 457 19.12 -36.24 16.22
N GLY A 458 18.41 -35.16 16.57
CA GLY A 458 17.08 -35.19 17.13
C GLY A 458 16.08 -34.46 16.21
N ARG A 459 14.78 -34.61 16.53
CA ARG A 459 13.70 -33.85 15.87
C ARG A 459 13.34 -32.65 16.72
N ALA A 460 13.14 -31.50 16.07
CA ALA A 460 12.63 -30.29 16.70
C ALA A 460 11.41 -29.79 15.92
N PHE A 461 10.36 -29.43 16.62
CA PHE A 461 9.15 -28.86 16.01
C PHE A 461 9.30 -27.39 15.65
N GLY A 462 8.48 -26.93 14.71
CA GLY A 462 8.45 -25.57 14.23
C GLY A 462 9.50 -25.26 13.16
N PHE A 463 9.24 -24.21 12.40
CA PHE A 463 10.12 -23.75 11.33
C PHE A 463 11.13 -22.73 11.88
N ARG A 464 12.37 -22.78 11.40
CA ARG A 464 13.39 -21.79 11.77
C ARG A 464 13.82 -21.01 10.55
N THR A 465 13.59 -19.70 10.59
CA THR A 465 14.04 -18.75 9.57
C THR A 465 15.41 -18.22 9.96
N ASP A 466 16.41 -18.42 9.12
CA ASP A 466 17.75 -17.89 9.31
C ASP A 466 18.38 -17.48 7.96
N GLY A 467 19.63 -17.02 7.97
CA GLY A 467 20.32 -16.57 6.76
C GLY A 467 20.45 -17.63 5.66
N LYS A 468 20.24 -18.92 5.98
CA LYS A 468 20.27 -20.02 5.01
C LYS A 468 18.88 -20.43 4.55
N THR A 469 17.92 -20.52 5.46
CA THR A 469 16.56 -20.99 5.17
C THR A 469 15.70 -19.92 4.52
N ARG A 470 15.83 -18.63 4.94
CA ARG A 470 15.04 -17.52 4.36
C ARG A 470 15.18 -17.39 2.84
N PRO A 471 16.38 -17.37 2.23
CA PRO A 471 16.51 -17.33 0.78
C PRO A 471 15.90 -18.53 0.06
N VAL A 472 15.96 -19.72 0.67
CA VAL A 472 15.41 -20.96 0.09
C VAL A 472 13.90 -20.92 0.04
N ILE A 473 13.23 -20.54 1.14
CA ILE A 473 11.75 -20.50 1.17
C ILE A 473 11.20 -19.39 0.28
N ILE A 474 11.89 -18.24 0.19
CA ILE A 474 11.49 -17.15 -0.71
C ILE A 474 11.67 -17.58 -2.18
N SER A 475 12.76 -18.27 -2.52
CA SER A 475 12.92 -18.82 -3.89
C SER A 475 11.82 -19.83 -4.21
N GLY A 476 11.52 -20.76 -3.28
CA GLY A 476 10.46 -21.73 -3.46
C GLY A 476 9.07 -21.07 -3.63
N LEU A 477 8.79 -20.01 -2.88
CA LEU A 477 7.55 -19.25 -3.03
C LEU A 477 7.48 -18.54 -4.38
N LYS A 478 8.60 -17.97 -4.84
CA LYS A 478 8.70 -17.33 -6.15
C LYS A 478 8.43 -18.32 -7.28
N ASP A 479 9.02 -19.51 -7.20
CA ASP A 479 8.82 -20.56 -8.19
C ASP A 479 7.35 -21.02 -8.20
N ALA A 480 6.74 -21.23 -7.01
CA ALA A 480 5.33 -21.60 -6.88
C ALA A 480 4.39 -20.52 -7.45
N PHE A 481 4.70 -19.24 -7.24
CA PHE A 481 3.91 -18.14 -7.80
C PHE A 481 4.06 -18.04 -9.32
N HIS A 482 5.26 -18.25 -9.84
CA HIS A 482 5.51 -18.25 -11.29
C HIS A 482 4.74 -19.37 -12.00
N ASP A 483 4.74 -20.59 -11.41
CA ASP A 483 4.13 -21.77 -12.03
C ASP A 483 2.61 -21.79 -11.88
N HIS A 484 2.07 -21.30 -10.73
CA HIS A 484 0.66 -21.36 -10.37
C HIS A 484 0.17 -20.05 -9.72
N PRO A 485 0.20 -18.90 -10.43
CA PRO A 485 -0.24 -17.62 -9.86
C PRO A 485 -1.72 -17.62 -9.44
N GLU A 486 -2.55 -18.47 -10.07
CA GLU A 486 -3.98 -18.64 -9.75
C GLU A 486 -4.23 -19.19 -8.35
N SER A 487 -3.26 -19.86 -7.76
CA SER A 487 -3.34 -20.42 -6.41
C SER A 487 -3.25 -19.36 -5.30
N PHE A 488 -2.81 -18.15 -5.64
CA PHE A 488 -2.65 -17.01 -4.75
C PHE A 488 -3.88 -16.11 -4.87
N ILE A 489 -4.74 -16.09 -3.85
CA ILE A 489 -6.07 -15.48 -3.93
C ILE A 489 -6.38 -14.48 -2.82
N ASP A 490 -5.58 -14.42 -1.74
CA ASP A 490 -5.80 -13.45 -0.68
C ASP A 490 -5.24 -12.06 -1.06
N ARG A 491 -6.11 -11.05 -1.03
CA ARG A 491 -5.75 -9.67 -1.44
C ARG A 491 -4.68 -9.04 -0.58
N ASP A 492 -4.67 -9.33 0.73
CA ASP A 492 -3.69 -8.73 1.65
C ASP A 492 -2.31 -9.36 1.44
N THR A 493 -2.26 -10.70 1.27
CA THR A 493 -1.02 -11.40 0.91
C THR A 493 -0.45 -10.91 -0.43
N LEU A 494 -1.31 -10.74 -1.45
CA LEU A 494 -0.90 -10.17 -2.73
C LEU A 494 -0.46 -8.71 -2.60
N GLY A 495 -1.05 -7.96 -1.66
CA GLY A 495 -0.61 -6.61 -1.30
C GLY A 495 0.81 -6.59 -0.75
N GLU A 496 1.13 -7.45 0.23
CA GLU A 496 2.49 -7.58 0.77
C GLU A 496 3.50 -8.08 -0.29
N MET A 497 3.09 -8.97 -1.21
CA MET A 497 3.96 -9.40 -2.32
C MET A 497 4.38 -8.25 -3.24
N LEU A 498 3.55 -7.21 -3.42
CA LEU A 498 3.88 -6.02 -4.20
C LEU A 498 4.93 -5.13 -3.51
N THR A 499 4.89 -5.06 -2.18
CA THR A 499 5.83 -4.28 -1.37
C THR A 499 7.07 -5.08 -0.96
N PHE A 500 7.16 -6.36 -1.34
CA PHE A 500 8.28 -7.23 -1.04
C PHE A 500 9.38 -7.09 -2.10
N ILE A 501 10.42 -6.33 -1.77
CA ILE A 501 11.47 -5.89 -2.69
C ILE A 501 12.84 -6.44 -2.30
N ARG A 502 13.83 -6.28 -3.17
CA ARG A 502 15.23 -6.45 -2.82
C ARG A 502 15.81 -5.11 -2.39
N ASN A 503 16.32 -5.05 -1.16
CA ASN A 503 17.02 -3.87 -0.66
C ASN A 503 18.36 -3.63 -1.39
N ASP A 504 19.05 -2.55 -1.04
CA ASP A 504 20.35 -2.17 -1.64
C ASP A 504 21.42 -3.26 -1.49
N ALA A 505 21.31 -4.13 -0.49
CA ALA A 505 22.18 -5.29 -0.28
C ALA A 505 21.70 -6.55 -1.03
N GLY A 506 20.65 -6.44 -1.85
CA GLY A 506 20.04 -7.54 -2.61
C GLY A 506 19.21 -8.52 -1.76
N ARG A 507 18.93 -8.22 -0.49
CA ARG A 507 18.13 -9.06 0.40
C ARG A 507 16.64 -8.79 0.21
N PRO A 508 15.80 -9.84 0.09
CA PRO A 508 14.36 -9.70 0.06
C PRO A 508 13.82 -9.26 1.42
N GLU A 509 13.06 -8.16 1.44
CA GLU A 509 12.37 -7.62 2.62
C GLU A 509 11.21 -6.71 2.20
N ALA A 510 10.29 -6.41 3.12
CA ALA A 510 9.27 -5.41 2.87
C ALA A 510 9.89 -4.00 2.74
N VAL A 511 9.25 -3.14 1.96
CA VAL A 511 9.56 -1.71 1.94
C VAL A 511 9.43 -1.14 3.34
N GLN A 512 10.26 -0.17 3.68
CA GLN A 512 10.26 0.45 5.00
C GLN A 512 8.87 1.01 5.38
N GLY A 513 8.28 0.50 6.44
CA GLY A 513 6.95 0.84 6.92
C GLY A 513 5.85 -0.09 6.43
N GLU A 514 6.16 -1.07 5.60
CA GLU A 514 5.29 -2.15 5.17
C GLU A 514 5.65 -3.47 5.87
N HIS A 515 4.78 -4.48 5.74
CA HIS A 515 4.92 -5.78 6.38
C HIS A 515 5.22 -6.88 5.36
N ASP A 516 5.89 -7.95 5.81
CA ASP A 516 6.11 -9.18 5.03
C ASP A 516 5.61 -10.45 5.76
N ASP A 517 4.82 -10.29 6.81
CA ASP A 517 4.39 -11.36 7.70
C ASP A 517 3.54 -12.42 6.96
N LEU A 518 2.59 -11.97 6.11
CA LEU A 518 1.77 -12.89 5.29
C LEU A 518 2.58 -13.59 4.21
N VAL A 519 3.55 -12.88 3.60
CA VAL A 519 4.46 -13.46 2.61
C VAL A 519 5.34 -14.52 3.27
N MET A 520 5.85 -14.25 4.49
CA MET A 520 6.70 -15.18 5.22
C MET A 520 5.93 -16.42 5.68
N ALA A 521 4.72 -16.25 6.24
CA ALA A 521 3.86 -17.38 6.59
C ALA A 521 3.55 -18.26 5.36
N LEU A 522 3.30 -17.63 4.19
CA LEU A 522 3.04 -18.34 2.94
C LEU A 522 4.29 -19.08 2.44
N ALA A 523 5.47 -18.46 2.53
CA ALA A 523 6.74 -19.10 2.17
C ALA A 523 7.03 -20.31 3.07
N ILE A 524 6.75 -20.21 4.37
CA ILE A 524 6.84 -21.33 5.31
C ILE A 524 5.85 -22.43 4.92
N ALA A 525 4.59 -22.10 4.62
CA ALA A 525 3.58 -23.07 4.20
C ALA A 525 4.03 -23.84 2.94
N HIS A 526 4.55 -23.15 1.93
CA HIS A 526 5.09 -23.77 0.72
C HIS A 526 6.32 -24.65 0.99
N GLU A 527 7.14 -24.34 1.97
CA GLU A 527 8.30 -25.17 2.31
C GLU A 527 7.90 -26.44 3.05
N ILE A 528 7.08 -26.30 4.10
CA ILE A 528 6.71 -27.45 4.96
C ILE A 528 5.81 -28.45 4.25
N ARG A 529 5.07 -28.04 3.19
CA ARG A 529 4.21 -28.95 2.42
C ARG A 529 4.93 -30.16 1.84
N LYS A 530 6.25 -30.10 1.71
CA LYS A 530 7.08 -31.22 1.28
C LYS A 530 7.03 -32.42 2.24
N GLN A 531 6.65 -32.22 3.50
CA GLN A 531 6.45 -33.28 4.48
C GLN A 531 5.01 -33.81 4.54
N GLN A 532 4.08 -33.21 3.79
CA GLN A 532 2.69 -33.66 3.69
C GLN A 532 2.49 -34.46 2.39
N ARG A 533 1.55 -35.40 2.41
CA ARG A 533 1.14 -36.09 1.17
C ARG A 533 0.54 -35.07 0.17
N VAL A 534 0.67 -35.35 -1.11
CA VAL A 534 0.17 -34.50 -2.20
C VAL A 534 -1.09 -35.07 -2.87
N THR A 535 -1.51 -36.29 -2.53
CA THR A 535 -2.70 -36.94 -3.09
C THR A 535 -3.83 -36.92 -2.07
N PRO A 536 -5.09 -36.70 -2.50
CA PRO A 536 -6.26 -36.91 -1.64
C PRO A 536 -6.30 -38.35 -1.08
N LEU A 537 -6.96 -38.54 0.06
CA LEU A 537 -7.30 -39.90 0.50
C LEU A 537 -8.28 -40.50 -0.49
N GLU A 538 -8.03 -41.72 -0.96
CA GLU A 538 -9.05 -42.51 -1.60
C GLU A 538 -10.18 -42.78 -0.60
N GLU A 539 -11.44 -42.89 -1.07
CA GLU A 539 -12.54 -43.30 -0.21
C GLU A 539 -12.11 -44.59 0.48
N ALA A 540 -11.97 -44.54 1.78
CA ALA A 540 -11.69 -45.76 2.54
C ALA A 540 -12.84 -46.72 2.25
N GLU A 541 -12.56 -47.92 1.72
CA GLU A 541 -13.52 -49.00 1.81
C GLU A 541 -14.10 -48.96 3.23
N GLU A 542 -15.44 -48.91 3.37
CA GLU A 542 -16.10 -48.90 4.68
C GLU A 542 -15.37 -49.85 5.62
N PRO A 543 -14.99 -49.44 6.82
CA PRO A 543 -14.18 -50.30 7.69
C PRO A 543 -14.92 -51.62 7.82
N ARG A 544 -14.38 -52.69 7.23
CA ARG A 544 -14.96 -54.03 7.31
C ARG A 544 -15.30 -54.28 8.77
N PRO A 545 -16.55 -54.55 9.12
CA PRO A 545 -16.97 -54.65 10.50
C PRO A 545 -16.03 -55.64 11.20
N ARG A 546 -15.40 -55.18 12.27
CA ARG A 546 -14.44 -56.02 13.01
C ARG A 546 -15.11 -57.35 13.31
N LEU A 547 -14.41 -58.47 13.10
CA LEU A 547 -14.92 -59.81 13.34
C LEU A 547 -15.71 -59.91 14.67
N LYS A 548 -15.39 -59.12 15.68
CA LYS A 548 -16.13 -59.02 16.95
C LYS A 548 -17.58 -58.51 16.81
N ASP A 549 -17.90 -57.73 15.81
CA ASP A 549 -19.25 -57.19 15.60
C ASP A 549 -20.13 -58.15 14.80
N GLN A 550 -19.52 -58.99 13.98
CA GLN A 550 -20.21 -60.10 13.31
C GLN A 550 -20.68 -61.18 14.31
N PHE A 551 -19.93 -61.41 15.38
CA PHE A 551 -20.33 -62.35 16.42
C PHE A 551 -21.42 -61.83 17.37
N ARG A 552 -21.65 -60.54 17.47
CA ARG A 552 -22.74 -59.93 18.24
C ARG A 552 -24.11 -60.07 17.56
N LYS A 553 -24.16 -60.03 16.24
CA LYS A 553 -25.43 -60.26 15.47
C LYS A 553 -25.92 -61.69 15.45
N ASN A 554 -25.08 -62.71 15.75
CA ASN A 554 -25.45 -64.10 15.75
C ASN A 554 -25.88 -64.68 17.12
N LYS A 555 -26.09 -63.85 18.15
CA LYS A 555 -26.59 -64.30 19.45
C LYS A 555 -28.11 -64.50 19.55
N ASN A 556 -28.87 -64.32 18.46
CA ASN A 556 -30.32 -64.54 18.42
C ASN A 556 -30.76 -65.90 17.86
N TRP A 557 -29.83 -66.90 17.74
CA TRP A 557 -30.15 -68.27 17.34
C TRP A 557 -30.02 -69.26 18.51
N ARG A 558 -30.66 -68.96 19.64
CA ARG A 558 -30.96 -69.99 20.66
C ARG A 558 -32.24 -69.63 21.36
N ARG A 559 -33.38 -69.91 20.70
CA ARG A 559 -34.67 -70.26 21.27
C ARG A 559 -35.57 -70.76 20.14
N ILE A 560 -35.42 -72.05 19.80
CA ILE A 560 -36.46 -72.97 19.48
C ILE A 560 -36.03 -74.26 20.13
#